data_06ae46ecacd1c213e8bc768749853396
#
_entry.id   06ae46ecacd1c213e8bc768749853396
#
_cell.length_a   1.000
_cell.length_b   1.000
_cell.length_c   1.000
_cell.angle_alpha   90.00
_cell.angle_beta   90.00
_cell.angle_gamma   90.00
#
_symmetry.space_group_name_H-M   'P 1'
#
loop_
_entity.id
_entity.type
_entity.pdbx_description
1 polymer ?
#
loop_
_entity_poly.entity_id
_entity_poly.type
_entity_poly.pdbx_seq_one_letter_code
_entity_poly.pdbx_strand_id
1 'polypeptide(L)'
;FSESSSSFTTMEAIDQIKAIESKEKFLSGISSLVKDTKDLIDHETPIYVALAVVLALIVLSFTNESTIIPFLFMLNIGYAILYNFGTNIFLGEISYITKAIAAVLQLAVTTDYSIFLYHRYAEKKQSNEDNKEAMSKAITSTVASIFASSLTTFAGFLVLLLMRLGLGKDIGLVMSKGVLLGLVSTVVVLPPMILITEKWVNRFNHKVLLPSFEKTSNFTLKYKKTLFIVFLALFIPAVYGSTHTDLYYNLDRSLPQDLDSIVALNKMKKDYNMASTHFIVVKDDLSKQSINGMIDELEDLDGVNNVLSVNSLTGLTLPSSVLPDKLQDNFVKNGYQMVMLNSEYQTASPEVNKQITEINKIVKEHDPDGYLTGEAVLTDDLTEISDRDFKMVNIASIGVVFIIIAIIFKSFALPIVLIAAIELAILINMGLPFYMGQTIPFITSIIIGVVQLGSTIDYSILMTDRFLFEYKKNKDKNKALKVATKETAKSIVTSALAFFAATIGVGIYSKMEIVSTICIFLARGAII
;
A
#
# COMPACT_ATOMS: atom_id res chain seq x y z
N PHE A 1 -14.61 -15.00 -22.39
CA PHE A 1 -15.73 -14.48 -21.57
C PHE A 1 -16.23 -13.17 -22.17
N SER A 2 -17.54 -12.93 -22.09
CA SER A 2 -18.19 -11.69 -22.58
C SER A 2 -18.06 -10.53 -21.58
N GLU A 3 -17.71 -10.81 -20.34
CA GLU A 3 -17.58 -9.86 -19.25
C GLU A 3 -16.14 -9.72 -18.77
N SER A 4 -15.87 -8.71 -17.95
CA SER A 4 -14.54 -8.45 -17.44
C SER A 4 -13.99 -9.62 -16.62
N SER A 5 -12.66 -9.73 -16.53
CA SER A 5 -11.96 -10.78 -15.76
C SER A 5 -12.30 -10.79 -14.27
N SER A 6 -12.79 -9.66 -13.73
CA SER A 6 -13.17 -9.48 -12.32
C SER A 6 -14.66 -9.55 -12.07
N SER A 7 -15.50 -9.75 -13.12
CA SER A 7 -16.97 -9.83 -12.93
C SER A 7 -17.36 -11.09 -12.17
N PHE A 8 -18.46 -10.99 -11.42
CA PHE A 8 -18.99 -12.12 -10.65
C PHE A 8 -19.31 -13.32 -11.56
N THR A 9 -19.91 -13.08 -12.72
CA THR A 9 -20.27 -14.09 -13.72
C THR A 9 -19.03 -14.82 -14.27
N THR A 10 -17.94 -14.08 -14.56
CA THR A 10 -16.67 -14.67 -15.01
C THR A 10 -16.05 -15.53 -13.91
N MET A 11 -16.07 -15.07 -12.66
CA MET A 11 -15.52 -15.85 -11.52
C MET A 11 -16.32 -17.14 -11.28
N GLU A 12 -17.66 -17.07 -11.38
CA GLU A 12 -18.51 -18.26 -11.26
C GLU A 12 -18.26 -19.25 -12.41
N ALA A 13 -18.10 -18.78 -13.64
CA ALA A 13 -17.75 -19.62 -14.78
C ALA A 13 -16.40 -20.33 -14.58
N ILE A 14 -15.40 -19.63 -13.99
CA ILE A 14 -14.11 -20.23 -13.64
C ILE A 14 -14.27 -21.34 -12.61
N ASP A 15 -15.10 -21.13 -11.57
CA ASP A 15 -15.39 -22.16 -10.58
C ASP A 15 -16.05 -23.39 -11.23
N GLN A 16 -16.97 -23.19 -12.15
CA GLN A 16 -17.58 -24.30 -12.91
C GLN A 16 -16.56 -25.05 -13.77
N ILE A 17 -15.65 -24.33 -14.45
CA ILE A 17 -14.55 -24.96 -15.21
C ILE A 17 -13.61 -25.74 -14.29
N LYS A 18 -13.26 -25.17 -13.13
CA LYS A 18 -12.44 -25.86 -12.12
C LYS A 18 -13.12 -27.09 -11.52
N ALA A 19 -14.45 -27.12 -11.49
CA ALA A 19 -15.23 -28.27 -11.01
C ALA A 19 -15.28 -29.44 -11.99
N ILE A 20 -14.92 -29.25 -13.26
CA ILE A 20 -14.90 -30.34 -14.25
C ILE A 20 -13.83 -31.35 -13.83
N GLU A 21 -14.24 -32.61 -13.60
CA GLU A 21 -13.31 -33.68 -13.23
C GLU A 21 -12.38 -34.03 -14.39
N SER A 22 -11.07 -33.93 -14.16
CA SER A 22 -10.01 -34.35 -15.08
C SER A 22 -8.80 -34.78 -14.29
N LYS A 23 -8.07 -35.79 -14.78
CA LYS A 23 -6.87 -36.30 -14.10
C LYS A 23 -5.74 -35.28 -14.07
N GLU A 24 -5.60 -34.48 -15.13
CA GLU A 24 -4.63 -33.39 -15.23
C GLU A 24 -5.32 -32.22 -15.93
N LYS A 25 -5.56 -31.14 -15.20
CA LYS A 25 -6.09 -29.91 -15.75
C LYS A 25 -5.29 -28.72 -15.25
N PHE A 26 -5.00 -27.82 -16.15
CA PHE A 26 -4.28 -26.59 -15.87
C PHE A 26 -5.08 -25.42 -16.45
N LEU A 27 -5.54 -24.53 -15.59
CA LEU A 27 -6.30 -23.35 -15.97
C LEU A 27 -5.50 -22.11 -15.63
N SER A 28 -5.09 -21.37 -16.65
CA SER A 28 -4.34 -20.12 -16.51
C SER A 28 -5.05 -18.98 -17.24
N GLY A 29 -4.44 -17.81 -17.21
CA GLY A 29 -4.91 -16.57 -17.78
C GLY A 29 -5.40 -15.58 -16.73
N ILE A 30 -5.53 -14.31 -17.13
CA ILE A 30 -5.85 -13.18 -16.23
C ILE A 30 -7.07 -13.45 -15.35
N SER A 31 -8.14 -14.00 -15.90
CA SER A 31 -9.37 -14.28 -15.15
C SER A 31 -9.17 -15.32 -14.04
N SER A 32 -8.40 -16.39 -14.32
CA SER A 32 -8.08 -17.41 -13.31
C SER A 32 -7.15 -16.85 -12.23
N LEU A 33 -6.16 -16.05 -12.60
CA LEU A 33 -5.27 -15.34 -11.68
C LEU A 33 -6.04 -14.40 -10.75
N VAL A 34 -6.95 -13.60 -11.27
CA VAL A 34 -7.79 -12.69 -10.49
C VAL A 34 -8.68 -13.47 -9.51
N LYS A 35 -9.26 -14.59 -9.94
CA LYS A 35 -10.09 -15.45 -9.08
C LYS A 35 -9.27 -16.06 -7.94
N ASP A 36 -8.14 -16.68 -8.24
CA ASP A 36 -7.29 -17.32 -7.24
C ASP A 36 -6.73 -16.29 -6.24
N THR A 37 -6.37 -15.10 -6.71
CA THR A 37 -5.90 -14.00 -5.86
C THR A 37 -7.01 -13.52 -4.93
N LYS A 38 -8.23 -13.37 -5.44
CA LYS A 38 -9.39 -13.00 -4.63
C LYS A 38 -9.67 -14.02 -3.54
N ASP A 39 -9.70 -15.30 -3.90
CA ASP A 39 -9.98 -16.38 -2.95
C ASP A 39 -8.90 -16.47 -1.86
N LEU A 40 -7.63 -16.31 -2.22
CA LEU A 40 -6.52 -16.23 -1.28
C LEU A 40 -6.71 -15.08 -0.29
N ILE A 41 -7.02 -13.88 -0.78
CA ILE A 41 -7.21 -12.69 0.06
C ILE A 41 -8.44 -12.82 0.95
N ASP A 42 -9.55 -13.32 0.43
CA ASP A 42 -10.76 -13.53 1.23
C ASP A 42 -10.52 -14.55 2.37
N HIS A 43 -9.65 -15.55 2.15
CA HIS A 43 -9.23 -16.50 3.18
C HIS A 43 -8.24 -15.88 4.19
N GLU A 44 -7.27 -15.10 3.73
CA GLU A 44 -6.20 -14.57 4.59
C GLU A 44 -6.60 -13.30 5.36
N THR A 45 -7.51 -12.46 4.84
CA THR A 45 -7.90 -11.19 5.47
C THR A 45 -8.38 -11.33 6.92
N PRO A 46 -9.26 -12.30 7.30
CA PRO A 46 -9.64 -12.47 8.69
C PRO A 46 -8.45 -12.80 9.62
N ILE A 47 -7.48 -13.55 9.10
CA ILE A 47 -6.28 -13.93 9.84
C ILE A 47 -5.36 -12.72 10.01
N TYR A 48 -5.23 -11.86 8.98
CA TYR A 48 -4.48 -10.59 9.09
C TYR A 48 -5.02 -9.72 10.22
N VAL A 49 -6.34 -9.53 10.25
CA VAL A 49 -6.99 -8.71 11.29
C VAL A 49 -6.79 -9.35 12.68
N ALA A 50 -6.96 -10.65 12.80
CA ALA A 50 -6.74 -11.36 14.07
C ALA A 50 -5.30 -11.23 14.56
N LEU A 51 -4.30 -11.43 13.69
CA LEU A 51 -2.88 -11.28 14.03
C LEU A 51 -2.56 -9.84 14.44
N ALA A 52 -3.02 -8.85 13.66
CA ALA A 52 -2.80 -7.45 13.97
C ALA A 52 -3.39 -7.07 15.35
N VAL A 53 -4.63 -7.48 15.63
CA VAL A 53 -5.29 -7.22 16.91
C VAL A 53 -4.58 -7.91 18.07
N VAL A 54 -4.26 -9.20 17.93
CA VAL A 54 -3.60 -9.98 19.02
C VAL A 54 -2.22 -9.41 19.34
N LEU A 55 -1.39 -9.15 18.33
CA LEU A 55 -0.05 -8.62 18.54
C LEU A 55 -0.09 -7.18 19.09
N ALA A 56 -0.99 -6.34 18.60
CA ALA A 56 -1.19 -5.00 19.15
C ALA A 56 -1.67 -5.06 20.61
N LEU A 57 -2.62 -5.94 20.96
CA LEU A 57 -3.07 -6.16 22.32
C LEU A 57 -1.93 -6.57 23.25
N ILE A 58 -1.07 -7.49 22.81
CA ILE A 58 0.09 -7.94 23.60
C ILE A 58 1.00 -6.74 23.88
N VAL A 59 1.43 -6.02 22.86
CA VAL A 59 2.34 -4.87 23.00
C VAL A 59 1.72 -3.78 23.86
N LEU A 60 0.47 -3.41 23.58
CA LEU A 60 -0.23 -2.37 24.34
C LEU A 60 -0.47 -2.77 25.80
N SER A 61 -0.67 -4.05 26.10
CA SER A 61 -0.80 -4.52 27.49
C SER A 61 0.51 -4.38 28.28
N PHE A 62 1.66 -4.47 27.64
CA PHE A 62 2.95 -4.24 28.30
C PHE A 62 3.31 -2.76 28.43
N THR A 63 2.81 -1.91 27.56
CA THR A 63 3.19 -0.49 27.50
C THR A 63 2.22 0.43 28.24
N ASN A 64 1.00 -0.01 28.54
CA ASN A 64 0.00 0.73 29.32
C ASN A 64 -0.04 0.26 30.79
N GLU A 65 -0.73 1.01 31.64
CA GLU A 65 -0.83 0.77 33.07
C GLU A 65 -1.91 -0.25 33.45
N SER A 66 -2.79 -0.62 32.51
CA SER A 66 -3.87 -1.58 32.73
C SER A 66 -4.09 -2.43 31.47
N THR A 67 -4.31 -3.73 31.66
CA THR A 67 -4.62 -4.65 30.57
C THR A 67 -6.00 -4.41 29.94
N ILE A 68 -6.91 -3.71 30.62
CA ILE A 68 -8.24 -3.37 30.08
C ILE A 68 -8.17 -2.29 29.00
N ILE A 69 -7.26 -1.32 29.15
CA ILE A 69 -7.13 -0.19 28.23
C ILE A 69 -6.86 -0.62 26.77
N PRO A 70 -5.93 -1.54 26.48
CA PRO A 70 -5.76 -2.07 25.12
C PRO A 70 -7.03 -2.66 24.51
N PHE A 71 -7.83 -3.38 25.28
CA PHE A 71 -9.12 -3.91 24.79
C PHE A 71 -10.10 -2.79 24.43
N LEU A 72 -10.15 -1.71 25.21
CA LEU A 72 -10.97 -0.55 24.88
C LEU A 72 -10.49 0.14 23.60
N PHE A 73 -9.17 0.23 23.39
CA PHE A 73 -8.61 0.75 22.14
C PHE A 73 -9.02 -0.11 20.95
N MET A 74 -8.84 -1.42 21.05
CA MET A 74 -9.22 -2.35 19.97
C MET A 74 -10.71 -2.31 19.68
N LEU A 75 -11.57 -2.20 20.71
CA LEU A 75 -13.01 -2.10 20.53
C LEU A 75 -13.39 -0.77 19.84
N ASN A 76 -12.78 0.34 20.27
CA ASN A 76 -12.99 1.66 19.67
C ASN A 76 -12.58 1.67 18.19
N ILE A 77 -11.40 1.12 17.87
CA ILE A 77 -10.89 1.04 16.50
C ILE A 77 -11.72 0.07 15.67
N GLY A 78 -12.17 -1.05 16.28
CA GLY A 78 -13.08 -2.00 15.65
C GLY A 78 -14.37 -1.34 15.18
N TYR A 79 -14.97 -0.45 15.97
CA TYR A 79 -16.11 0.36 15.52
C TYR A 79 -15.75 1.25 14.32
N ALA A 80 -14.62 1.94 14.38
CA ALA A 80 -14.19 2.79 13.27
C ALA A 80 -13.95 1.99 11.97
N ILE A 81 -13.36 0.80 12.07
CA ILE A 81 -13.17 -0.13 10.94
C ILE A 81 -14.52 -0.61 10.39
N LEU A 82 -15.44 -1.02 11.24
CA LEU A 82 -16.78 -1.46 10.82
C LEU A 82 -17.53 -0.35 10.06
N TYR A 83 -17.50 0.89 10.57
CA TYR A 83 -18.08 2.03 9.86
C TYR A 83 -17.36 2.32 8.54
N ASN A 84 -16.05 2.22 8.51
CA ASN A 84 -15.28 2.43 7.28
C ASN A 84 -15.66 1.40 6.21
N PHE A 85 -15.67 0.11 6.56
CA PHE A 85 -16.05 -0.95 5.62
C PHE A 85 -17.53 -0.89 5.23
N GLY A 86 -18.42 -0.63 6.19
CA GLY A 86 -19.87 -0.49 5.93
C GLY A 86 -20.18 0.64 4.95
N THR A 87 -19.47 1.77 5.07
CA THR A 87 -19.66 2.91 4.16
C THR A 87 -18.98 2.75 2.79
N ASN A 88 -18.21 1.67 2.56
CA ASN A 88 -17.66 1.36 1.23
C ASN A 88 -18.76 1.04 0.21
N ILE A 89 -19.96 0.66 0.65
CA ILE A 89 -21.12 0.46 -0.24
C ILE A 89 -21.40 1.70 -1.12
N PHE A 90 -21.07 2.90 -0.64
CA PHE A 90 -21.24 4.14 -1.39
C PHE A 90 -20.13 4.40 -2.42
N LEU A 91 -19.03 3.61 -2.39
CA LEU A 91 -17.91 3.74 -3.30
C LEU A 91 -18.04 2.82 -4.53
N GLY A 92 -18.99 1.90 -4.51
CA GLY A 92 -19.14 0.87 -5.52
C GLY A 92 -18.13 -0.26 -5.33
N GLU A 93 -17.24 -0.44 -6.30
CA GLU A 93 -16.20 -1.47 -6.25
C GLU A 93 -14.91 -0.93 -5.62
N ILE A 94 -14.27 -1.74 -4.80
CA ILE A 94 -12.93 -1.48 -4.26
C ILE A 94 -12.02 -2.67 -4.52
N SER A 95 -10.73 -2.40 -4.72
CA SER A 95 -9.73 -3.44 -4.90
C SER A 95 -9.67 -4.40 -3.72
N TYR A 96 -9.55 -5.70 -4.01
CA TYR A 96 -9.35 -6.73 -2.98
C TYR A 96 -8.05 -6.51 -2.18
N ILE A 97 -6.99 -5.96 -2.81
CA ILE A 97 -5.77 -5.57 -2.11
C ILE A 97 -6.06 -4.47 -1.09
N THR A 98 -6.82 -3.44 -1.48
CA THR A 98 -7.26 -2.38 -0.56
C THR A 98 -8.04 -2.97 0.61
N LYS A 99 -8.97 -3.89 0.35
CA LYS A 99 -9.75 -4.57 1.38
C LYS A 99 -8.84 -5.30 2.38
N ALA A 100 -7.83 -6.02 1.88
CA ALA A 100 -6.91 -6.79 2.70
C ALA A 100 -6.09 -5.93 3.67
N ILE A 101 -5.53 -4.84 3.17
CA ILE A 101 -4.59 -4.02 3.96
C ILE A 101 -5.28 -2.89 4.74
N ALA A 102 -6.44 -2.40 4.30
CA ALA A 102 -7.09 -1.22 4.90
C ALA A 102 -7.43 -1.42 6.38
N ALA A 103 -7.92 -2.60 6.79
CA ALA A 103 -8.23 -2.87 8.19
C ALA A 103 -6.98 -2.82 9.08
N VAL A 104 -5.88 -3.42 8.62
CA VAL A 104 -4.60 -3.46 9.33
C VAL A 104 -3.96 -2.07 9.41
N LEU A 105 -3.97 -1.33 8.29
CA LEU A 105 -3.45 0.03 8.24
C LEU A 105 -4.28 0.98 9.10
N GLN A 106 -5.60 0.88 9.05
CA GLN A 106 -6.47 1.71 9.89
C GLN A 106 -6.24 1.42 11.36
N LEU A 107 -6.14 0.14 11.77
CA LEU A 107 -5.79 -0.23 13.13
C LEU A 107 -4.46 0.38 13.56
N ALA A 108 -3.42 0.23 12.73
CA ALA A 108 -2.08 0.74 13.01
C ALA A 108 -2.08 2.27 13.17
N VAL A 109 -2.67 3.00 12.21
CA VAL A 109 -2.65 4.48 12.18
C VAL A 109 -3.56 5.11 13.25
N THR A 110 -4.73 4.53 13.52
CA THR A 110 -5.68 5.16 14.46
C THR A 110 -5.48 4.80 15.93
N THR A 111 -4.68 3.77 16.22
CA THR A 111 -4.29 3.40 17.59
C THR A 111 -3.62 4.57 18.31
N ASP A 112 -2.82 5.36 17.62
CA ASP A 112 -2.06 6.49 18.17
C ASP A 112 -2.95 7.55 18.79
N TYR A 113 -4.08 7.87 18.18
CA TYR A 113 -5.04 8.84 18.73
C TYR A 113 -5.60 8.38 20.08
N SER A 114 -5.89 7.09 20.20
CA SER A 114 -6.38 6.48 21.44
C SER A 114 -5.30 6.53 22.55
N ILE A 115 -4.06 6.23 22.21
CA ILE A 115 -2.91 6.28 23.12
C ILE A 115 -2.69 7.70 23.63
N PHE A 116 -2.70 8.71 22.75
CA PHE A 116 -2.48 10.10 23.11
C PHE A 116 -3.57 10.63 24.04
N LEU A 117 -4.82 10.36 23.74
CA LEU A 117 -5.95 10.76 24.56
C LEU A 117 -5.90 10.12 25.95
N TYR A 118 -5.63 8.80 26.00
CA TYR A 118 -5.55 8.08 27.27
C TYR A 118 -4.38 8.53 28.16
N HIS A 119 -3.19 8.70 27.59
CA HIS A 119 -2.05 9.18 28.36
C HIS A 119 -2.30 10.58 28.93
N ARG A 120 -2.97 11.45 28.19
CA ARG A 120 -3.35 12.77 28.69
C ARG A 120 -4.39 12.70 29.78
N TYR A 121 -5.37 11.80 29.66
CA TYR A 121 -6.34 11.51 30.72
C TYR A 121 -5.65 11.01 31.99
N ALA A 122 -4.74 10.05 31.88
CA ALA A 122 -3.98 9.53 33.01
C ALA A 122 -3.14 10.61 33.72
N GLU A 123 -2.50 11.51 32.94
CA GLU A 123 -1.77 12.66 33.50
C GLU A 123 -2.69 13.59 34.31
N LYS A 124 -3.87 13.94 33.78
CA LYS A 124 -4.84 14.80 34.45
C LYS A 124 -5.42 14.16 35.71
N LYS A 125 -5.69 12.88 35.67
CA LYS A 125 -6.21 12.12 36.82
C LYS A 125 -5.25 12.11 38.00
N GLN A 126 -3.93 12.14 37.78
CA GLN A 126 -2.93 12.25 38.88
C GLN A 126 -3.02 13.57 39.66
N SER A 127 -3.66 14.59 39.13
CA SER A 127 -3.83 15.90 39.77
C SER A 127 -5.01 15.95 40.77
N ASN A 128 -5.56 14.80 41.20
CA ASN A 128 -6.75 14.65 42.07
C ASN A 128 -8.03 15.31 41.56
N GLU A 129 -8.22 15.39 40.26
CA GLU A 129 -9.46 15.85 39.64
C GLU A 129 -10.51 14.73 39.60
N ASP A 130 -11.80 15.12 39.60
CA ASP A 130 -12.89 14.18 39.29
C ASP A 130 -12.65 13.57 37.90
N ASN A 131 -12.94 12.28 37.73
CA ASN A 131 -12.67 11.54 36.50
C ASN A 131 -13.31 12.15 35.26
N LYS A 132 -14.52 12.71 35.40
CA LYS A 132 -15.22 13.40 34.29
C LYS A 132 -14.51 14.72 33.97
N GLU A 133 -14.08 15.46 34.98
CA GLU A 133 -13.34 16.71 34.81
C GLU A 133 -11.97 16.45 34.19
N ALA A 134 -11.26 15.44 34.67
CA ALA A 134 -9.98 15.01 34.11
C ALA A 134 -10.12 14.61 32.63
N MET A 135 -11.17 13.87 32.27
CA MET A 135 -11.46 13.49 30.87
C MET A 135 -11.80 14.71 30.02
N SER A 136 -12.64 15.62 30.51
CA SER A 136 -12.96 16.86 29.80
C SER A 136 -11.73 17.71 29.52
N LYS A 137 -10.84 17.88 30.50
CA LYS A 137 -9.56 18.60 30.34
C LYS A 137 -8.60 17.85 29.41
N ALA A 138 -8.59 16.52 29.45
CA ALA A 138 -7.81 15.72 28.53
C ALA A 138 -8.26 15.95 27.09
N ILE A 139 -9.55 15.83 26.81
CA ILE A 139 -10.12 16.09 25.47
C ILE A 139 -9.77 17.52 25.02
N THR A 140 -10.09 18.52 25.82
CA THR A 140 -9.88 19.94 25.45
C THR A 140 -8.40 20.25 25.17
N SER A 141 -7.47 19.64 25.92
CA SER A 141 -6.03 19.88 25.73
C SER A 141 -5.40 19.04 24.61
N THR A 142 -6.06 17.99 24.13
CA THR A 142 -5.48 17.04 23.18
C THR A 142 -6.16 17.09 21.81
N VAL A 143 -7.43 17.50 21.76
CA VAL A 143 -8.24 17.45 20.52
C VAL A 143 -7.59 18.26 19.39
N ALA A 144 -6.97 19.41 19.68
CA ALA A 144 -6.32 20.24 18.67
C ALA A 144 -5.08 19.52 18.07
N SER A 145 -4.26 18.88 18.92
CA SER A 145 -3.09 18.13 18.45
C SER A 145 -3.48 16.86 17.70
N ILE A 146 -4.49 16.12 18.19
CA ILE A 146 -5.02 14.92 17.49
C ILE A 146 -5.65 15.31 16.15
N PHE A 147 -6.42 16.42 16.12
CA PHE A 147 -7.01 16.90 14.86
C PHE A 147 -5.93 17.33 13.87
N ALA A 148 -4.91 18.04 14.32
CA ALA A 148 -3.78 18.46 13.49
C ALA A 148 -3.06 17.24 12.87
N SER A 149 -2.76 16.23 13.70
CA SER A 149 -2.15 14.98 13.32
C SER A 149 -3.06 14.20 12.35
N SER A 150 -4.33 13.99 12.69
CA SER A 150 -5.24 13.28 11.79
C SER A 150 -5.46 14.01 10.46
N LEU A 151 -5.36 15.35 10.43
CA LEU A 151 -5.47 16.12 9.19
C LEU A 151 -4.28 15.89 8.25
N THR A 152 -3.06 15.79 8.79
CA THR A 152 -1.85 15.47 7.98
C THR A 152 -1.94 14.06 7.41
N THR A 153 -2.36 13.09 8.21
CA THR A 153 -2.54 11.70 7.77
C THR A 153 -3.69 11.58 6.74
N PHE A 154 -4.82 12.21 7.01
CA PHE A 154 -5.96 12.30 6.08
C PHE A 154 -5.55 12.88 4.74
N ALA A 155 -4.86 14.03 4.76
CA ALA A 155 -4.42 14.71 3.56
C ALA A 155 -3.34 13.91 2.81
N GLY A 156 -2.44 13.22 3.54
CA GLY A 156 -1.48 12.29 2.96
C GLY A 156 -2.18 11.20 2.13
N PHE A 157 -3.19 10.53 2.70
CA PHE A 157 -3.96 9.54 1.95
C PHE A 157 -4.76 10.14 0.78
N LEU A 158 -5.31 11.35 0.93
CA LEU A 158 -6.02 12.02 -0.17
C LEU A 158 -5.13 12.30 -1.38
N VAL A 159 -3.85 12.53 -1.19
CA VAL A 159 -2.90 12.74 -2.30
C VAL A 159 -2.84 11.52 -3.23
N LEU A 160 -3.08 10.30 -2.73
CA LEU A 160 -3.16 9.10 -3.57
C LEU A 160 -4.29 9.16 -4.61
N LEU A 161 -5.29 10.01 -4.44
CA LEU A 161 -6.33 10.23 -5.47
C LEU A 161 -5.79 10.88 -6.75
N LEU A 162 -4.61 11.49 -6.70
CA LEU A 162 -3.94 12.06 -7.87
C LEU A 162 -3.32 10.98 -8.77
N MET A 163 -3.19 9.74 -8.27
CA MET A 163 -2.66 8.64 -9.05
C MET A 163 -3.56 8.32 -10.25
N ARG A 164 -2.94 7.87 -11.33
CA ARG A 164 -3.67 7.24 -12.45
C ARG A 164 -4.03 5.81 -12.12
N LEU A 165 -3.20 5.13 -11.35
CA LEU A 165 -3.43 3.75 -10.92
C LEU A 165 -4.63 3.65 -9.98
N GLY A 166 -5.64 2.86 -10.37
CA GLY A 166 -6.90 2.68 -9.61
C GLY A 166 -6.68 2.20 -8.19
N LEU A 167 -5.74 1.26 -7.97
CA LEU A 167 -5.40 0.74 -6.66
C LEU A 167 -4.96 1.84 -5.67
N GLY A 168 -4.17 2.82 -6.14
CA GLY A 168 -3.76 3.94 -5.30
C GLY A 168 -4.94 4.82 -4.92
N LYS A 169 -5.86 5.09 -5.86
CA LYS A 169 -7.08 5.86 -5.58
C LYS A 169 -7.96 5.17 -4.54
N ASP A 170 -8.14 3.85 -4.65
CA ASP A 170 -8.94 3.07 -3.70
C ASP A 170 -8.36 3.13 -2.29
N ILE A 171 -7.04 2.89 -2.16
CA ILE A 171 -6.35 2.99 -0.88
C ILE A 171 -6.48 4.41 -0.31
N GLY A 172 -6.25 5.43 -1.14
CA GLY A 172 -6.36 6.82 -0.75
C GLY A 172 -7.74 7.17 -0.18
N LEU A 173 -8.80 6.77 -0.87
CA LEU A 173 -10.17 7.07 -0.48
C LEU A 173 -10.61 6.29 0.77
N VAL A 174 -10.36 4.99 0.81
CA VAL A 174 -10.73 4.13 1.94
C VAL A 174 -9.96 4.51 3.21
N MET A 175 -8.67 4.78 3.08
CA MET A 175 -7.83 5.13 4.23
C MET A 175 -8.09 6.55 4.73
N SER A 176 -8.26 7.55 3.85
CA SER A 176 -8.61 8.91 4.28
C SER A 176 -9.92 8.92 5.06
N LYS A 177 -10.95 8.24 4.56
CA LYS A 177 -12.22 8.04 5.28
C LYS A 177 -12.01 7.30 6.61
N GLY A 178 -11.18 6.25 6.62
CA GLY A 178 -10.85 5.48 7.81
C GLY A 178 -10.19 6.31 8.91
N VAL A 179 -9.28 7.22 8.56
CA VAL A 179 -8.63 8.15 9.49
C VAL A 179 -9.65 9.10 10.14
N LEU A 180 -10.57 9.68 9.35
CA LEU A 180 -11.62 10.55 9.88
C LEU A 180 -12.57 9.80 10.84
N LEU A 181 -12.97 8.60 10.48
CA LEU A 181 -13.82 7.76 11.33
C LEU A 181 -13.10 7.34 12.61
N GLY A 182 -11.79 7.06 12.53
CA GLY A 182 -10.93 6.78 13.67
C GLY A 182 -10.81 7.97 14.62
N LEU A 183 -10.63 9.18 14.09
CA LEU A 183 -10.61 10.42 14.86
C LEU A 183 -11.94 10.62 15.61
N VAL A 184 -13.07 10.55 14.88
CA VAL A 184 -14.41 10.72 15.47
C VAL A 184 -14.64 9.68 16.56
N SER A 185 -14.35 8.41 16.30
CA SER A 185 -14.48 7.33 17.28
C SER A 185 -13.64 7.59 18.53
N THR A 186 -12.39 8.02 18.38
CA THR A 186 -11.49 8.30 19.50
C THR A 186 -11.96 9.47 20.36
N VAL A 187 -12.51 10.52 19.77
CA VAL A 187 -12.97 11.70 20.53
C VAL A 187 -14.36 11.50 21.15
N VAL A 188 -15.24 10.75 20.48
CA VAL A 188 -16.66 10.61 20.87
C VAL A 188 -16.92 9.30 21.61
N VAL A 189 -16.39 8.16 21.14
CA VAL A 189 -16.72 6.83 21.66
C VAL A 189 -15.77 6.39 22.78
N LEU A 190 -14.47 6.60 22.64
CA LEU A 190 -13.46 6.12 23.59
C LEU A 190 -13.61 6.76 24.99
N PRO A 191 -13.85 8.10 25.16
CA PRO A 191 -13.96 8.71 26.50
C PRO A 191 -15.05 8.09 27.37
N PRO A 192 -16.33 7.96 26.91
CA PRO A 192 -17.35 7.31 27.73
C PRO A 192 -17.03 5.83 28.00
N MET A 193 -16.39 5.10 27.06
CA MET A 193 -15.97 3.72 27.32
C MET A 193 -14.98 3.64 28.48
N ILE A 194 -13.98 4.51 28.52
CA ILE A 194 -12.99 4.57 29.62
C ILE A 194 -13.68 4.90 30.95
N LEU A 195 -14.56 5.91 30.97
CA LEU A 195 -15.26 6.33 32.20
C LEU A 195 -16.19 5.26 32.76
N ILE A 196 -16.94 4.55 31.91
CA ILE A 196 -17.84 3.47 32.32
C ILE A 196 -17.07 2.27 32.87
N THR A 197 -15.93 1.94 32.27
CA THR A 197 -15.12 0.78 32.65
C THR A 197 -14.04 1.08 33.69
N GLU A 198 -14.00 2.26 34.22
CA GLU A 198 -12.94 2.74 35.11
C GLU A 198 -12.67 1.83 36.32
N LYS A 199 -13.74 1.26 36.93
CA LYS A 199 -13.58 0.32 38.04
C LYS A 199 -12.75 -0.92 37.63
N TRP A 200 -12.96 -1.37 36.41
CA TRP A 200 -12.22 -2.52 35.86
C TRP A 200 -10.79 -2.12 35.46
N VAL A 201 -10.60 -0.94 34.87
CA VAL A 201 -9.28 -0.38 34.54
C VAL A 201 -8.42 -0.33 35.80
N ASN A 202 -8.93 0.22 36.92
CA ASN A 202 -8.21 0.32 38.18
C ASN A 202 -7.95 -1.05 38.83
N ARG A 203 -8.83 -2.05 38.66
CA ARG A 203 -8.68 -3.40 39.21
C ARG A 203 -7.55 -4.19 38.56
N PHE A 204 -7.35 -4.02 37.24
CA PHE A 204 -6.35 -4.72 36.44
C PHE A 204 -5.13 -3.85 36.14
N ASN A 205 -4.80 -2.95 37.07
CA ASN A 205 -3.64 -2.06 36.94
C ASN A 205 -2.35 -2.82 37.28
N HIS A 206 -1.28 -2.54 36.51
CA HIS A 206 0.05 -3.14 36.67
C HIS A 206 1.16 -2.15 36.33
N LYS A 207 2.40 -2.52 36.67
CA LYS A 207 3.56 -1.70 36.32
C LYS A 207 3.84 -1.76 34.82
N VAL A 208 4.05 -0.59 34.22
CA VAL A 208 4.48 -0.46 32.83
C VAL A 208 5.89 -1.00 32.66
N LEU A 209 6.13 -1.80 31.64
CA LEU A 209 7.46 -2.36 31.34
C LEU A 209 8.39 -1.37 30.63
N LEU A 210 7.87 -0.24 30.15
CA LEU A 210 8.71 0.77 29.50
C LEU A 210 9.64 1.45 30.52
N PRO A 211 10.94 1.61 30.18
CA PRO A 211 11.90 2.31 31.01
C PRO A 211 11.59 3.80 31.08
N SER A 212 12.14 4.48 32.08
CA SER A 212 12.12 5.94 32.09
C SER A 212 13.07 6.47 31.01
N PHE A 213 12.60 7.39 30.17
CA PHE A 213 13.39 7.98 29.07
C PHE A 213 14.30 9.13 29.50
N GLU A 214 14.60 9.24 30.81
CA GLU A 214 15.47 10.30 31.32
C GLU A 214 16.92 10.18 30.82
N LYS A 215 17.44 8.94 30.73
CA LYS A 215 18.77 8.67 30.15
C LYS A 215 18.83 9.09 28.69
N THR A 216 17.79 8.76 27.92
CA THR A 216 17.66 9.13 26.50
C THR A 216 17.64 10.64 26.33
N SER A 217 16.85 11.34 27.13
CA SER A 217 16.78 12.80 27.10
C SER A 217 18.13 13.46 27.41
N ASN A 218 18.85 12.97 28.44
CA ASN A 218 20.19 13.46 28.78
C ASN A 218 21.21 13.15 27.67
N PHE A 219 21.14 11.99 27.04
CA PHE A 219 21.98 11.61 25.88
C PHE A 219 21.77 12.56 24.71
N THR A 220 20.51 12.80 24.33
CA THR A 220 20.14 13.70 23.22
C THR A 220 20.67 15.10 23.45
N LEU A 221 20.53 15.63 24.68
CA LEU A 221 21.05 16.95 25.03
C LEU A 221 22.58 17.03 24.95
N LYS A 222 23.27 16.00 25.49
CA LYS A 222 24.73 15.95 25.50
C LYS A 222 25.32 15.90 24.10
N TYR A 223 24.74 15.09 23.20
CA TYR A 223 25.29 14.80 21.87
C TYR A 223 24.52 15.49 20.72
N LYS A 224 23.70 16.51 21.00
CA LYS A 224 22.84 17.17 20.00
C LYS A 224 23.54 17.59 18.71
N LYS A 225 24.78 18.10 18.78
CA LYS A 225 25.55 18.50 17.59
C LYS A 225 26.05 17.29 16.80
N THR A 226 26.55 16.27 17.49
CA THR A 226 27.00 15.02 16.86
C THR A 226 25.83 14.30 16.19
N LEU A 227 24.69 14.20 16.86
CA LEU A 227 23.47 13.61 16.31
C LEU A 227 22.99 14.35 15.05
N PHE A 228 23.08 15.68 15.03
CA PHE A 228 22.74 16.46 13.85
C PHE A 228 23.70 16.20 12.67
N ILE A 229 25.00 16.08 12.93
CA ILE A 229 25.99 15.73 11.89
C ILE A 229 25.74 14.32 11.35
N VAL A 230 25.48 13.35 12.23
CA VAL A 230 25.15 11.97 11.84
C VAL A 230 23.87 11.93 11.02
N PHE A 231 22.85 12.68 11.43
CA PHE A 231 21.59 12.83 10.68
C PHE A 231 21.83 13.30 9.24
N LEU A 232 22.65 14.35 9.06
CA LEU A 232 22.99 14.84 7.71
C LEU A 232 23.84 13.84 6.91
N ALA A 233 24.77 13.16 7.56
CA ALA A 233 25.62 12.17 6.90
C ALA A 233 24.82 10.95 6.40
N LEU A 234 23.79 10.56 7.13
CA LEU A 234 22.92 9.42 6.75
C LEU A 234 22.12 9.67 5.49
N PHE A 235 21.88 10.94 5.08
CA PHE A 235 21.19 11.20 3.81
C PHE A 235 21.93 10.62 2.61
N ILE A 236 23.26 10.63 2.61
CA ILE A 236 24.05 10.17 1.47
C ILE A 236 23.77 8.67 1.17
N PRO A 237 24.01 7.74 2.10
CA PRO A 237 23.72 6.33 1.84
C PRO A 237 22.22 6.05 1.69
N ALA A 238 21.34 6.80 2.37
CA ALA A 238 19.90 6.61 2.28
C ALA A 238 19.37 6.97 0.88
N VAL A 239 19.76 8.12 0.33
CA VAL A 239 19.41 8.53 -1.04
C VAL A 239 20.01 7.57 -2.05
N TYR A 240 21.28 7.21 -1.90
CA TYR A 240 21.95 6.28 -2.81
C TYR A 240 21.21 4.93 -2.85
N GLY A 241 20.92 4.33 -1.70
CA GLY A 241 20.21 3.06 -1.63
C GLY A 241 18.79 3.16 -2.20
N SER A 242 18.03 4.20 -1.82
CA SER A 242 16.65 4.39 -2.28
C SER A 242 16.53 4.58 -3.80
N THR A 243 17.49 5.28 -4.43
CA THR A 243 17.49 5.50 -5.89
C THR A 243 17.99 4.32 -6.70
N HIS A 244 18.68 3.35 -6.07
CA HIS A 244 19.21 2.14 -6.72
C HIS A 244 18.49 0.86 -6.28
N THR A 245 17.37 0.98 -5.55
CA THR A 245 16.53 -0.18 -5.21
C THR A 245 15.76 -0.62 -6.45
N ASP A 246 15.94 -1.87 -6.84
CA ASP A 246 15.28 -2.47 -8.00
C ASP A 246 13.79 -2.71 -7.70
N LEU A 247 12.94 -2.23 -8.63
CA LEU A 247 11.49 -2.44 -8.60
C LEU A 247 11.09 -3.47 -9.65
N TYR A 248 10.13 -4.33 -9.30
CA TYR A 248 9.51 -5.21 -10.29
C TYR A 248 8.03 -4.87 -10.47
N TYR A 249 7.54 -5.05 -11.69
CA TYR A 249 6.20 -4.67 -12.12
C TYR A 249 5.29 -5.87 -12.41
N ASN A 250 5.84 -7.08 -12.44
CA ASN A 250 5.10 -8.31 -12.69
C ASN A 250 4.19 -8.66 -11.51
N LEU A 251 2.88 -8.58 -11.70
CA LEU A 251 1.92 -8.93 -10.66
C LEU A 251 1.89 -10.43 -10.36
N ASP A 252 2.09 -11.28 -11.38
CA ASP A 252 2.16 -12.75 -11.25
C ASP A 252 3.30 -13.19 -10.33
N ARG A 253 4.46 -12.49 -10.36
CA ARG A 253 5.57 -12.74 -9.45
C ARG A 253 5.21 -12.53 -7.98
N SER A 254 4.31 -11.59 -7.70
CA SER A 254 3.89 -11.25 -6.33
C SER A 254 2.93 -12.26 -5.71
N LEU A 255 2.46 -13.24 -6.49
CA LEU A 255 1.53 -14.29 -6.05
C LEU A 255 2.27 -15.55 -5.63
N PRO A 256 1.70 -16.35 -4.71
CA PRO A 256 2.27 -17.64 -4.34
C PRO A 256 2.46 -18.54 -5.55
N GLN A 257 3.64 -19.14 -5.67
CA GLN A 257 3.99 -20.00 -6.81
C GLN A 257 3.28 -21.35 -6.81
N ASP A 258 2.60 -21.70 -5.72
CA ASP A 258 1.78 -22.89 -5.55
C ASP A 258 0.30 -22.67 -5.90
N LEU A 259 -0.12 -21.49 -6.28
CA LEU A 259 -1.47 -21.25 -6.81
C LEU A 259 -1.69 -21.98 -8.14
N ASP A 260 -2.86 -22.58 -8.30
CA ASP A 260 -3.21 -23.39 -9.48
C ASP A 260 -3.00 -22.61 -10.80
N SER A 261 -3.44 -21.36 -10.83
CA SER A 261 -3.27 -20.49 -12.00
C SER A 261 -1.82 -20.14 -12.31
N ILE A 262 -0.96 -19.98 -11.27
CA ILE A 262 0.48 -19.74 -11.42
C ILE A 262 1.20 -21.01 -11.87
N VAL A 263 0.86 -22.16 -11.29
CA VAL A 263 1.40 -23.48 -11.72
C VAL A 263 1.07 -23.70 -13.19
N ALA A 264 -0.18 -23.44 -13.59
CA ALA A 264 -0.60 -23.54 -14.99
C ALA A 264 0.14 -22.56 -15.91
N LEU A 265 0.32 -21.29 -15.48
CA LEU A 265 1.07 -20.29 -16.22
C LEU A 265 2.54 -20.70 -16.42
N ASN A 266 3.19 -21.17 -15.34
CA ASN A 266 4.57 -21.63 -15.41
C ASN A 266 4.74 -22.86 -16.32
N LYS A 267 3.74 -23.74 -16.33
CA LYS A 267 3.72 -24.89 -17.24
C LYS A 267 3.56 -24.45 -18.71
N MET A 268 2.70 -23.46 -18.99
CA MET A 268 2.57 -22.87 -20.34
C MET A 268 3.88 -22.22 -20.78
N LYS A 269 4.54 -21.45 -19.90
CA LYS A 269 5.84 -20.82 -20.18
C LYS A 269 6.90 -21.87 -20.51
N LYS A 270 6.95 -22.97 -19.76
CA LYS A 270 8.00 -23.98 -19.88
C LYS A 270 7.76 -24.97 -21.03
N ASP A 271 6.54 -25.50 -21.15
CA ASP A 271 6.25 -26.62 -22.06
C ASP A 271 5.88 -26.14 -23.48
N TYR A 272 5.41 -24.89 -23.60
CA TYR A 272 4.93 -24.31 -24.87
C TYR A 272 5.72 -23.06 -25.30
N ASN A 273 6.76 -22.65 -24.55
CA ASN A 273 7.53 -21.42 -24.79
C ASN A 273 6.66 -20.14 -24.89
N MET A 274 5.51 -20.12 -24.21
CA MET A 274 4.59 -18.98 -24.19
C MET A 274 4.87 -18.15 -22.96
N ALA A 275 5.93 -17.34 -22.97
CA ALA A 275 6.30 -16.50 -21.82
C ALA A 275 5.44 -15.24 -21.74
N SER A 276 5.10 -14.64 -22.91
CA SER A 276 4.10 -13.57 -23.00
C SER A 276 3.32 -13.67 -24.29
N THR A 277 2.05 -13.24 -24.25
CA THR A 277 1.17 -13.19 -25.41
C THR A 277 0.74 -11.76 -25.68
N HIS A 278 0.96 -11.30 -26.90
CA HIS A 278 0.52 -10.01 -27.40
C HIS A 278 -0.70 -10.17 -28.28
N PHE A 279 -1.64 -9.24 -28.18
CA PHE A 279 -2.81 -9.16 -29.04
C PHE A 279 -2.73 -7.89 -29.87
N ILE A 280 -2.75 -8.07 -31.18
CA ILE A 280 -2.76 -7.00 -32.16
C ILE A 280 -4.16 -6.92 -32.73
N VAL A 281 -4.75 -5.73 -32.74
CA VAL A 281 -6.10 -5.50 -33.28
C VAL A 281 -5.97 -4.51 -34.43
N VAL A 282 -6.29 -4.96 -35.64
CA VAL A 282 -6.23 -4.15 -36.87
C VAL A 282 -7.60 -4.17 -37.57
N LYS A 283 -7.82 -3.25 -38.48
CA LYS A 283 -9.05 -3.22 -39.27
C LYS A 283 -9.19 -4.46 -40.13
N ASP A 284 -10.41 -4.97 -40.31
CA ASP A 284 -10.69 -6.16 -41.14
C ASP A 284 -10.80 -5.86 -42.64
N ASP A 285 -10.84 -4.57 -43.03
CA ASP A 285 -10.85 -4.11 -44.40
C ASP A 285 -9.43 -4.01 -45.02
N LEU A 286 -8.38 -4.28 -44.26
CA LEU A 286 -7.02 -4.40 -44.77
C LEU A 286 -6.92 -5.54 -45.80
N SER A 287 -6.14 -5.29 -46.85
CA SER A 287 -5.89 -6.34 -47.85
C SER A 287 -5.20 -7.54 -47.21
N LYS A 288 -5.56 -8.75 -47.67
CA LYS A 288 -4.90 -9.99 -47.22
C LYS A 288 -3.36 -9.92 -47.39
N GLN A 289 -2.90 -9.23 -48.43
CA GLN A 289 -1.48 -9.06 -48.70
C GLN A 289 -0.82 -8.16 -47.61
N SER A 290 -1.49 -7.09 -47.18
CA SER A 290 -0.99 -6.23 -46.10
C SER A 290 -0.93 -6.97 -44.77
N ILE A 291 -1.97 -7.74 -44.45
CA ILE A 291 -2.00 -8.53 -43.20
C ILE A 291 -0.92 -9.61 -43.21
N ASN A 292 -0.74 -10.31 -44.33
CA ASN A 292 0.31 -11.35 -44.43
C ASN A 292 1.72 -10.71 -44.36
N GLY A 293 1.95 -9.57 -45.04
CA GLY A 293 3.20 -8.84 -44.92
C GLY A 293 3.51 -8.42 -43.48
N MET A 294 2.49 -7.93 -42.75
CA MET A 294 2.62 -7.64 -41.33
C MET A 294 2.97 -8.89 -40.50
N ILE A 295 2.31 -10.04 -40.79
CA ILE A 295 2.60 -11.29 -40.07
C ILE A 295 4.02 -11.76 -40.35
N ASP A 296 4.47 -11.74 -41.61
CA ASP A 296 5.81 -12.15 -42.00
C ASP A 296 6.87 -11.28 -41.29
N GLU A 297 6.69 -9.95 -41.25
CA GLU A 297 7.59 -9.03 -40.52
C GLU A 297 7.56 -9.26 -38.99
N LEU A 298 6.41 -9.64 -38.44
CA LEU A 298 6.29 -9.96 -37.00
C LEU A 298 6.95 -11.29 -36.64
N GLU A 299 6.86 -12.30 -37.53
CA GLU A 299 7.50 -13.61 -37.34
C GLU A 299 9.04 -13.52 -37.45
N ASP A 300 9.55 -12.56 -38.22
CA ASP A 300 11.00 -12.31 -38.36
C ASP A 300 11.61 -11.59 -37.13
N LEU A 301 10.79 -11.09 -36.19
CA LEU A 301 11.30 -10.46 -34.96
C LEU A 301 11.94 -11.48 -34.01
N ASP A 302 13.05 -11.08 -33.41
CA ASP A 302 13.75 -11.89 -32.43
C ASP A 302 12.87 -12.19 -31.20
N GLY A 303 12.84 -13.45 -30.79
CA GLY A 303 12.03 -13.91 -29.66
C GLY A 303 10.55 -14.13 -29.96
N VAL A 304 10.10 -14.02 -31.21
CA VAL A 304 8.74 -14.40 -31.61
C VAL A 304 8.67 -15.89 -31.93
N ASN A 305 7.79 -16.62 -31.25
CA ASN A 305 7.63 -18.07 -31.46
C ASN A 305 6.64 -18.39 -32.57
N ASN A 306 5.50 -17.72 -32.57
CA ASN A 306 4.47 -17.87 -33.60
C ASN A 306 3.49 -16.68 -33.62
N VAL A 307 2.89 -16.47 -34.78
CA VAL A 307 1.83 -15.47 -34.97
C VAL A 307 0.57 -16.19 -35.49
N LEU A 308 -0.54 -16.05 -34.76
CA LEU A 308 -1.82 -16.68 -35.06
C LEU A 308 -2.83 -15.63 -35.53
N SER A 309 -3.39 -15.83 -36.69
CA SER A 309 -4.45 -15.01 -37.28
C SER A 309 -5.43 -15.85 -38.08
N VAL A 310 -6.52 -15.27 -38.53
CA VAL A 310 -7.41 -15.95 -39.51
C VAL A 310 -6.63 -16.37 -40.77
N ASN A 311 -5.73 -15.50 -41.23
CA ASN A 311 -4.95 -15.75 -42.43
C ASN A 311 -3.89 -16.85 -42.22
N SER A 312 -3.27 -16.94 -41.06
CA SER A 312 -2.34 -18.04 -40.75
C SER A 312 -3.04 -19.40 -40.68
N LEU A 313 -4.31 -19.43 -40.28
CA LEU A 313 -5.13 -20.65 -40.25
C LEU A 313 -5.67 -21.07 -41.62
N THR A 314 -5.96 -20.13 -42.52
CA THR A 314 -6.52 -20.40 -43.84
C THR A 314 -5.49 -20.43 -44.97
N GLY A 315 -4.32 -19.81 -44.74
CA GLY A 315 -3.33 -19.57 -45.80
C GLY A 315 -3.82 -18.57 -46.86
N LEU A 316 -2.99 -18.35 -47.88
CA LEU A 316 -3.29 -17.41 -48.99
C LEU A 316 -4.43 -17.87 -49.91
N THR A 317 -4.69 -19.17 -49.98
CA THR A 317 -5.52 -19.80 -51.01
C THR A 317 -6.94 -20.14 -50.57
N LEU A 318 -7.17 -20.32 -49.26
CA LEU A 318 -8.51 -20.67 -48.78
C LEU A 318 -9.29 -19.42 -48.34
N PRO A 319 -10.59 -19.32 -48.70
CA PRO A 319 -11.45 -18.27 -48.16
C PRO A 319 -11.63 -18.46 -46.65
N SER A 320 -11.73 -17.36 -45.90
CA SER A 320 -12.02 -17.40 -44.46
C SER A 320 -13.32 -18.12 -44.10
N SER A 321 -14.27 -18.20 -45.05
CA SER A 321 -15.54 -18.95 -44.94
C SER A 321 -15.40 -20.46 -44.79
N VAL A 322 -14.20 -21.02 -44.94
CA VAL A 322 -13.91 -22.45 -44.68
C VAL A 322 -13.75 -22.73 -43.18
N LEU A 323 -13.42 -21.71 -42.37
CA LEU A 323 -13.35 -21.84 -40.94
C LEU A 323 -14.77 -21.92 -40.33
N PRO A 324 -14.97 -22.73 -39.28
CA PRO A 324 -16.21 -22.70 -38.52
C PRO A 324 -16.52 -21.29 -38.02
N ASP A 325 -17.79 -20.85 -38.11
CA ASP A 325 -18.24 -19.51 -37.74
C ASP A 325 -17.72 -19.10 -36.32
N LYS A 326 -17.77 -20.03 -35.36
CA LYS A 326 -17.26 -19.79 -34.01
C LYS A 326 -15.77 -19.46 -33.94
N LEU A 327 -14.94 -20.00 -34.81
CA LEU A 327 -13.52 -19.65 -34.87
C LEU A 327 -13.31 -18.31 -35.54
N GLN A 328 -14.05 -18.04 -36.62
CA GLN A 328 -13.98 -16.78 -37.33
C GLN A 328 -14.43 -15.62 -36.43
N ASP A 329 -15.54 -15.78 -35.71
CA ASP A 329 -16.08 -14.79 -34.75
C ASP A 329 -15.13 -14.44 -33.60
N ASN A 330 -14.18 -15.34 -33.26
CA ASN A 330 -13.17 -15.06 -32.25
C ASN A 330 -12.03 -14.15 -32.73
N PHE A 331 -11.74 -14.18 -34.03
CA PHE A 331 -10.65 -13.40 -34.62
C PHE A 331 -11.14 -12.14 -35.35
N VAL A 332 -12.36 -12.17 -35.92
CA VAL A 332 -12.92 -11.04 -36.69
C VAL A 332 -14.25 -10.64 -36.11
N LYS A 333 -14.38 -9.42 -35.65
CA LYS A 333 -15.61 -8.89 -35.07
C LYS A 333 -15.65 -7.35 -35.12
N ASN A 334 -16.86 -6.84 -35.45
CA ASN A 334 -17.13 -5.39 -35.41
C ASN A 334 -16.18 -4.54 -36.27
N GLY A 335 -15.75 -5.06 -37.43
CA GLY A 335 -14.85 -4.32 -38.31
C GLY A 335 -13.37 -4.37 -37.93
N TYR A 336 -13.00 -5.28 -37.01
CA TYR A 336 -11.62 -5.50 -36.58
C TYR A 336 -11.24 -6.96 -36.67
N GLN A 337 -9.94 -7.18 -36.89
CA GLN A 337 -9.31 -8.49 -36.88
C GLN A 337 -8.25 -8.53 -35.76
N MET A 338 -8.23 -9.64 -35.02
CA MET A 338 -7.24 -9.91 -33.98
C MET A 338 -6.13 -10.81 -34.51
N VAL A 339 -4.89 -10.45 -34.20
CA VAL A 339 -3.70 -11.27 -34.41
C VAL A 339 -3.06 -11.52 -33.05
N MET A 340 -2.74 -12.78 -32.74
CA MET A 340 -2.08 -13.20 -31.52
C MET A 340 -0.61 -13.50 -31.82
N LEU A 341 0.29 -12.88 -31.07
CA LEU A 341 1.73 -13.10 -31.17
C LEU A 341 2.24 -13.65 -29.83
N ASN A 342 2.90 -14.80 -29.87
CA ASN A 342 3.51 -15.41 -28.70
C ASN A 342 5.02 -15.17 -28.70
N SER A 343 5.51 -14.60 -27.58
CA SER A 343 6.92 -14.29 -27.36
C SER A 343 7.54 -15.23 -26.33
N GLU A 344 8.82 -15.54 -26.49
CA GLU A 344 9.64 -16.24 -25.50
C GLU A 344 10.16 -15.32 -24.39
N TYR A 345 10.08 -14.00 -24.60
CA TYR A 345 10.53 -13.03 -23.62
C TYR A 345 9.53 -12.88 -22.47
N GLN A 346 10.07 -12.81 -21.25
CA GLN A 346 9.26 -12.67 -20.06
C GLN A 346 8.70 -11.25 -19.94
N THR A 347 7.48 -11.15 -19.41
CA THR A 347 6.84 -9.88 -19.06
C THR A 347 7.75 -9.03 -18.19
N ALA A 348 7.82 -7.73 -18.46
CA ALA A 348 8.69 -6.73 -17.80
C ALA A 348 10.21 -6.97 -17.97
N SER A 349 10.64 -7.76 -18.95
CA SER A 349 12.06 -7.82 -19.31
C SER A 349 12.44 -6.69 -20.27
N PRO A 350 13.72 -6.24 -20.29
CA PRO A 350 14.17 -5.26 -21.26
C PRO A 350 13.96 -5.71 -22.71
N GLU A 351 14.09 -7.03 -22.95
CA GLU A 351 13.93 -7.65 -24.26
C GLU A 351 12.48 -7.52 -24.76
N VAL A 352 11.49 -7.82 -23.89
CA VAL A 352 10.07 -7.70 -24.29
C VAL A 352 9.68 -6.25 -24.51
N ASN A 353 10.18 -5.30 -23.72
CA ASN A 353 9.88 -3.87 -23.89
C ASN A 353 10.42 -3.34 -25.23
N LYS A 354 11.63 -3.78 -25.63
CA LYS A 354 12.15 -3.49 -26.98
C LYS A 354 11.28 -4.11 -28.06
N GLN A 355 10.92 -5.39 -27.90
CA GLN A 355 10.06 -6.11 -28.84
C GLN A 355 8.68 -5.43 -29.00
N ILE A 356 8.04 -4.97 -27.88
CA ILE A 356 6.79 -4.20 -27.90
C ILE A 356 6.92 -2.96 -28.80
N THR A 357 8.03 -2.24 -28.68
CA THR A 357 8.29 -1.04 -29.49
C THR A 357 8.40 -1.39 -30.97
N GLU A 358 9.10 -2.47 -31.31
CA GLU A 358 9.26 -2.95 -32.69
C GLU A 358 7.93 -3.47 -33.28
N ILE A 359 7.17 -4.28 -32.51
CA ILE A 359 5.83 -4.75 -32.90
C ILE A 359 4.89 -3.56 -33.17
N ASN A 360 4.86 -2.58 -32.25
CA ASN A 360 3.98 -1.42 -32.42
C ASN A 360 4.33 -0.60 -33.67
N LYS A 361 5.61 -0.50 -34.00
CA LYS A 361 6.09 0.17 -35.22
C LYS A 361 5.57 -0.56 -36.47
N ILE A 362 5.75 -1.88 -36.56
CA ILE A 362 5.25 -2.69 -37.68
C ILE A 362 3.73 -2.56 -37.80
N VAL A 363 2.99 -2.70 -36.70
CA VAL A 363 1.52 -2.56 -36.70
C VAL A 363 1.10 -1.19 -37.26
N LYS A 364 1.75 -0.10 -36.84
CA LYS A 364 1.43 1.25 -37.30
C LYS A 364 1.81 1.53 -38.76
N GLU A 365 2.79 0.84 -39.31
CA GLU A 365 3.17 0.91 -40.73
C GLU A 365 2.10 0.26 -41.62
N HIS A 366 1.45 -0.81 -41.15
CA HIS A 366 0.40 -1.52 -41.90
C HIS A 366 -1.02 -0.98 -41.61
N ASP A 367 -1.29 -0.59 -40.36
CA ASP A 367 -2.53 0.03 -39.91
C ASP A 367 -2.25 1.16 -38.91
N PRO A 368 -2.31 2.45 -39.31
CA PRO A 368 -2.10 3.57 -38.40
C PRO A 368 -3.07 3.59 -37.19
N ASP A 369 -4.26 3.01 -37.35
CA ASP A 369 -5.28 2.88 -36.31
C ASP A 369 -5.19 1.53 -35.56
N GLY A 370 -4.26 0.65 -35.92
CA GLY A 370 -4.06 -0.64 -35.26
C GLY A 370 -3.62 -0.48 -33.80
N TYR A 371 -4.01 -1.40 -32.95
CA TYR A 371 -3.70 -1.39 -31.52
C TYR A 371 -2.89 -2.63 -31.12
N LEU A 372 -1.96 -2.43 -30.23
CA LEU A 372 -1.20 -3.49 -29.57
C LEU A 372 -1.60 -3.55 -28.09
N THR A 373 -1.92 -4.74 -27.58
CA THR A 373 -2.25 -4.97 -26.17
C THR A 373 -1.76 -6.36 -25.72
N GLY A 374 -1.86 -6.65 -24.45
CA GLY A 374 -1.40 -7.90 -23.84
C GLY A 374 -0.78 -7.66 -22.49
N GLU A 375 -0.44 -8.73 -21.78
CA GLU A 375 0.08 -8.63 -20.41
C GLU A 375 1.40 -7.83 -20.34
N ALA A 376 2.33 -8.09 -21.26
CA ALA A 376 3.59 -7.38 -21.29
C ALA A 376 3.44 -5.91 -21.67
N VAL A 377 2.54 -5.57 -22.61
CA VAL A 377 2.23 -4.19 -23.00
C VAL A 377 1.60 -3.43 -21.82
N LEU A 378 0.64 -4.05 -21.13
CA LEU A 378 0.04 -3.47 -19.93
C LEU A 378 1.08 -3.24 -18.82
N THR A 379 2.06 -4.11 -18.70
CA THR A 379 3.12 -3.98 -17.69
C THR A 379 4.10 -2.86 -18.06
N ASP A 380 4.40 -2.66 -19.33
CA ASP A 380 5.21 -1.54 -19.82
C ASP A 380 4.51 -0.20 -19.57
N ASP A 381 3.22 -0.10 -19.92
CA ASP A 381 2.37 1.06 -19.58
C ASP A 381 2.31 1.32 -18.07
N LEU A 382 2.20 0.27 -17.26
CA LEU A 382 2.20 0.39 -15.79
C LEU A 382 3.52 0.95 -15.27
N THR A 383 4.65 0.61 -15.89
CA THR A 383 5.97 1.14 -15.50
C THR A 383 6.02 2.65 -15.71
N GLU A 384 5.60 3.13 -16.89
CA GLU A 384 5.58 4.56 -17.21
C GLU A 384 4.61 5.34 -16.29
N ILE A 385 3.40 4.81 -16.11
CA ILE A 385 2.38 5.40 -15.24
C ILE A 385 2.87 5.47 -13.79
N SER A 386 3.49 4.40 -13.30
CA SER A 386 3.96 4.30 -11.91
C SER A 386 5.08 5.28 -11.59
N ASP A 387 6.03 5.46 -12.50
CA ASP A 387 7.12 6.43 -12.33
C ASP A 387 6.58 7.87 -12.24
N ARG A 388 5.60 8.19 -13.05
CA ARG A 388 4.93 9.48 -13.01
C ARG A 388 4.12 9.66 -11.73
N ASP A 389 3.31 8.64 -11.38
CA ASP A 389 2.49 8.66 -10.17
C ASP A 389 3.35 8.79 -8.92
N PHE A 390 4.47 8.05 -8.83
CA PHE A 390 5.41 8.15 -7.72
C PHE A 390 5.94 9.58 -7.54
N LYS A 391 6.44 10.20 -8.60
CA LYS A 391 6.96 11.57 -8.55
C LYS A 391 5.89 12.57 -8.15
N MET A 392 4.69 12.47 -8.75
CA MET A 392 3.59 13.42 -8.49
C MET A 392 3.07 13.28 -7.07
N VAL A 393 2.84 12.06 -6.60
CA VAL A 393 2.32 11.78 -5.26
C VAL A 393 3.34 12.20 -4.19
N ASN A 394 4.62 11.92 -4.39
CA ASN A 394 5.66 12.29 -3.44
C ASN A 394 5.78 13.82 -3.28
N ILE A 395 5.84 14.55 -4.38
CA ILE A 395 5.89 16.02 -4.34
C ILE A 395 4.61 16.60 -3.71
N ALA A 396 3.44 16.08 -4.09
CA ALA A 396 2.17 16.57 -3.57
C ALA A 396 2.01 16.28 -2.08
N SER A 397 2.39 15.08 -1.60
CA SER A 397 2.28 14.72 -0.18
C SER A 397 3.20 15.58 0.69
N ILE A 398 4.45 15.77 0.28
CA ILE A 398 5.39 16.68 0.95
C ILE A 398 4.82 18.10 0.98
N GLY A 399 4.30 18.60 -0.16
CA GLY A 399 3.73 19.94 -0.26
C GLY A 399 2.52 20.16 0.64
N VAL A 400 1.58 19.22 0.64
CA VAL A 400 0.36 19.30 1.46
C VAL A 400 0.69 19.23 2.95
N VAL A 401 1.54 18.28 3.35
CA VAL A 401 1.99 18.15 4.74
C VAL A 401 2.76 19.40 5.18
N PHE A 402 3.62 19.95 4.32
CA PHE A 402 4.32 21.21 4.58
C PHE A 402 3.35 22.35 4.89
N ILE A 403 2.34 22.54 4.05
CA ILE A 403 1.33 23.61 4.22
C ILE A 403 0.58 23.42 5.54
N ILE A 404 0.12 22.21 5.83
CA ILE A 404 -0.62 21.92 7.07
C ILE A 404 0.22 22.24 8.30
N ILE A 405 1.46 21.77 8.36
CA ILE A 405 2.37 22.01 9.50
C ILE A 405 2.70 23.50 9.62
N ALA A 406 2.92 24.20 8.49
CA ALA A 406 3.19 25.63 8.48
C ALA A 406 2.03 26.44 9.09
N ILE A 407 0.79 26.07 8.78
CA ILE A 407 -0.43 26.69 9.32
C ILE A 407 -0.55 26.40 10.83
N ILE A 408 -0.37 25.14 11.25
CA ILE A 408 -0.52 24.71 12.65
C ILE A 408 0.49 25.44 13.55
N PHE A 409 1.76 25.42 13.18
CA PHE A 409 2.83 26.00 13.99
C PHE A 409 3.10 27.47 13.69
N LYS A 410 2.45 28.05 12.68
CA LYS A 410 2.69 29.42 12.20
C LYS A 410 4.18 29.69 11.95
N SER A 411 4.87 28.74 11.34
CA SER A 411 6.30 28.75 11.08
C SER A 411 6.62 28.05 9.78
N PHE A 412 7.49 28.62 8.95
CA PHE A 412 8.01 27.97 7.73
C PHE A 412 9.24 27.09 7.99
N ALA A 413 9.96 27.32 9.09
CA ALA A 413 11.16 26.55 9.42
C ALA A 413 10.85 25.16 10.01
N LEU A 414 9.80 25.06 10.81
CA LEU A 414 9.44 23.80 11.46
C LEU A 414 9.05 22.71 10.45
N PRO A 415 8.20 22.95 9.44
CA PRO A 415 7.88 21.94 8.42
C PRO A 415 9.12 21.39 7.73
N ILE A 416 10.09 22.24 7.38
CA ILE A 416 11.34 21.81 6.70
C ILE A 416 12.08 20.78 7.57
N VAL A 417 12.25 21.07 8.86
CA VAL A 417 12.99 20.19 9.77
C VAL A 417 12.24 18.89 10.03
N LEU A 418 10.92 18.97 10.25
CA LEU A 418 10.10 17.80 10.56
C LEU A 418 9.98 16.87 9.35
N ILE A 419 9.71 17.41 8.17
CA ILE A 419 9.63 16.63 6.93
C ILE A 419 10.99 16.03 6.60
N ALA A 420 12.10 16.79 6.72
CA ALA A 420 13.43 16.25 6.47
C ALA A 420 13.77 15.05 7.37
N ALA A 421 13.32 15.06 8.62
CA ALA A 421 13.53 13.94 9.52
C ALA A 421 12.78 12.68 9.08
N ILE A 422 11.55 12.85 8.61
CA ILE A 422 10.70 11.74 8.16
C ILE A 422 11.15 11.24 6.78
N GLU A 423 11.49 12.16 5.87
CA GLU A 423 12.04 11.80 4.56
C GLU A 423 13.34 10.98 4.71
N LEU A 424 14.21 11.33 5.66
CA LEU A 424 15.37 10.50 5.95
C LEU A 424 14.96 9.07 6.37
N ALA A 425 13.98 8.95 7.24
CA ALA A 425 13.48 7.63 7.67
C ALA A 425 12.88 6.84 6.50
N ILE A 426 12.11 7.50 5.62
CA ILE A 426 11.56 6.91 4.39
C ILE A 426 12.68 6.46 3.46
N LEU A 427 13.67 7.31 3.21
CA LEU A 427 14.82 7.00 2.34
C LEU A 427 15.65 5.83 2.88
N ILE A 428 15.88 5.77 4.20
CA ILE A 428 16.53 4.61 4.83
C ILE A 428 15.69 3.36 4.61
N ASN A 429 14.39 3.43 4.89
CA ASN A 429 13.48 2.32 4.76
C ASN A 429 13.44 1.79 3.33
N MET A 430 13.35 2.67 2.34
CA MET A 430 13.32 2.34 0.92
C MET A 430 14.69 1.94 0.35
N GLY A 431 15.77 2.40 0.97
CA GLY A 431 17.13 2.07 0.52
C GLY A 431 17.69 0.76 1.06
N LEU A 432 17.15 0.24 2.16
CA LEU A 432 17.62 -1.02 2.76
C LEU A 432 17.57 -2.21 1.81
N PRO A 433 16.54 -2.40 0.96
CA PRO A 433 16.51 -3.50 -0.01
C PRO A 433 17.71 -3.51 -0.95
N PHE A 434 18.16 -2.35 -1.44
CA PHE A 434 19.37 -2.25 -2.26
C PHE A 434 20.58 -2.88 -1.56
N TYR A 435 20.81 -2.52 -0.30
CA TYR A 435 21.94 -3.06 0.48
C TYR A 435 21.76 -4.54 0.86
N MET A 436 20.53 -5.06 0.80
CA MET A 436 20.20 -6.47 1.05
C MET A 436 20.14 -7.29 -0.24
N GLY A 437 20.31 -6.69 -1.42
CA GLY A 437 20.17 -7.36 -2.72
C GLY A 437 18.74 -7.84 -3.00
N GLN A 438 17.74 -7.11 -2.52
CA GLN A 438 16.32 -7.45 -2.66
C GLN A 438 15.63 -6.54 -3.67
N THR A 439 14.76 -7.11 -4.50
CA THR A 439 13.82 -6.36 -5.35
C THR A 439 12.48 -6.24 -4.64
N ILE A 440 11.73 -5.18 -4.90
CA ILE A 440 10.43 -4.93 -4.26
C ILE A 440 9.33 -4.63 -5.29
N PRO A 441 8.04 -4.94 -4.99
CA PRO A 441 6.94 -4.55 -5.85
C PRO A 441 6.88 -3.02 -6.00
N PHE A 442 6.71 -2.51 -7.22
CA PHE A 442 6.64 -1.08 -7.50
C PHE A 442 5.60 -0.32 -6.66
N ILE A 443 4.44 -0.95 -6.45
CA ILE A 443 3.34 -0.35 -5.69
C ILE A 443 3.72 -0.08 -4.22
N THR A 444 4.62 -0.88 -3.66
CA THR A 444 5.12 -0.70 -2.30
C THR A 444 5.81 0.64 -2.12
N SER A 445 6.65 1.06 -3.09
CA SER A 445 7.39 2.32 -3.01
C SER A 445 6.45 3.54 -2.92
N ILE A 446 5.37 3.53 -3.70
CA ILE A 446 4.39 4.63 -3.72
C ILE A 446 3.60 4.68 -2.40
N ILE A 447 3.10 3.53 -1.95
CA ILE A 447 2.29 3.44 -0.74
C ILE A 447 3.11 3.81 0.50
N ILE A 448 4.34 3.28 0.62
CA ILE A 448 5.18 3.50 1.80
C ILE A 448 5.56 4.97 1.93
N GLY A 449 5.95 5.65 0.84
CA GLY A 449 6.27 7.08 0.89
C GLY A 449 5.14 7.90 1.53
N VAL A 450 3.92 7.69 1.08
CA VAL A 450 2.75 8.43 1.56
C VAL A 450 2.31 8.00 2.96
N VAL A 451 2.19 6.68 3.19
CA VAL A 451 1.69 6.16 4.47
C VAL A 451 2.66 6.45 5.60
N GLN A 452 3.95 6.24 5.37
CA GLN A 452 4.97 6.52 6.37
C GLN A 452 5.05 8.01 6.66
N LEU A 453 5.04 8.90 5.65
CA LEU A 453 5.00 10.34 5.86
C LEU A 453 3.77 10.74 6.69
N GLY A 454 2.58 10.27 6.30
CA GLY A 454 1.33 10.61 6.97
C GLY A 454 1.22 10.09 8.40
N SER A 455 1.70 8.85 8.68
CA SER A 455 1.54 8.21 9.98
C SER A 455 2.65 8.52 10.97
N THR A 456 3.85 8.92 10.52
CA THR A 456 4.97 9.19 11.45
C THR A 456 5.17 10.67 11.76
N ILE A 457 4.58 11.56 10.95
CA ILE A 457 4.60 13.00 11.21
C ILE A 457 3.95 13.35 12.56
N ASP A 458 3.01 12.55 13.00
CA ASP A 458 2.27 12.69 14.25
C ASP A 458 3.19 12.70 15.47
N TYR A 459 4.20 11.85 15.48
CA TYR A 459 5.20 11.81 16.55
C TYR A 459 6.03 13.08 16.61
N SER A 460 6.39 13.61 15.45
CA SER A 460 7.14 14.86 15.33
C SER A 460 6.30 16.08 15.76
N ILE A 461 5.03 16.11 15.38
CA ILE A 461 4.08 17.14 15.80
C ILE A 461 3.89 17.12 17.32
N LEU A 462 3.66 15.94 17.92
CA LEU A 462 3.46 15.78 19.35
C LEU A 462 4.68 16.27 20.16
N MET A 463 5.88 15.85 19.74
CA MET A 463 7.11 16.27 20.42
C MET A 463 7.36 17.78 20.27
N THR A 464 7.11 18.34 19.09
CA THR A 464 7.29 19.76 18.80
C THR A 464 6.30 20.62 19.59
N ASP A 465 5.04 20.21 19.64
CA ASP A 465 4.00 20.91 20.42
C ASP A 465 4.37 20.95 21.90
N ARG A 466 4.79 19.80 22.47
CA ARG A 466 5.24 19.74 23.87
C ARG A 466 6.48 20.59 24.11
N PHE A 467 7.46 20.56 23.21
CA PHE A 467 8.64 21.41 23.30
C PHE A 467 8.28 22.91 23.30
N LEU A 468 7.42 23.35 22.40
CA LEU A 468 6.98 24.74 22.31
C LEU A 468 6.19 25.18 23.55
N PHE A 469 5.34 24.32 24.09
CA PHE A 469 4.61 24.58 25.34
C PHE A 469 5.57 24.79 26.52
N GLU A 470 6.52 23.88 26.71
CA GLU A 470 7.50 23.98 27.79
C GLU A 470 8.46 25.16 27.61
N TYR A 471 8.84 25.50 26.38
CA TYR A 471 9.67 26.65 26.07
C TYR A 471 8.95 27.98 26.35
N LYS A 472 7.66 28.08 26.02
CA LYS A 472 6.87 29.28 26.38
C LYS A 472 6.82 29.48 27.89
N LYS A 473 6.72 28.40 28.67
CA LYS A 473 6.64 28.43 30.14
C LYS A 473 7.97 28.78 30.81
N ASN A 474 9.06 28.18 30.39
CA ASN A 474 10.35 28.21 31.07
C ASN A 474 11.41 29.12 30.44
N LYS A 475 11.23 29.52 29.15
CA LYS A 475 12.18 30.28 28.33
C LYS A 475 13.60 29.67 28.21
N ASP A 476 13.79 28.41 28.66
CA ASP A 476 15.03 27.66 28.55
C ASP A 476 14.85 26.49 27.54
N LYS A 477 15.60 26.55 26.43
CA LYS A 477 15.55 25.56 25.36
C LYS A 477 15.99 24.16 25.81
N ASN A 478 17.04 24.08 26.63
CA ASN A 478 17.57 22.79 27.08
C ASN A 478 16.60 22.10 28.06
N LYS A 479 16.03 22.90 28.98
CA LYS A 479 15.03 22.41 29.93
C LYS A 479 13.74 22.00 29.22
N ALA A 480 13.27 22.80 28.27
CA ALA A 480 12.10 22.48 27.48
C ALA A 480 12.30 21.19 26.66
N LEU A 481 13.47 21.02 26.01
CA LEU A 481 13.80 19.81 25.27
C LEU A 481 13.86 18.57 26.18
N LYS A 482 14.48 18.71 27.38
CA LYS A 482 14.56 17.62 28.34
C LYS A 482 13.18 17.13 28.76
N VAL A 483 12.29 18.06 29.12
CA VAL A 483 10.93 17.73 29.56
C VAL A 483 10.12 17.14 28.39
N ALA A 484 10.14 17.79 27.22
CA ALA A 484 9.43 17.30 26.05
C ALA A 484 9.84 15.86 25.69
N THR A 485 11.14 15.58 25.55
CA THR A 485 11.63 14.24 25.25
C THR A 485 11.22 13.22 26.31
N LYS A 486 11.32 13.54 27.60
CA LYS A 486 10.96 12.62 28.69
C LYS A 486 9.48 12.25 28.68
N GLU A 487 8.61 13.23 28.45
CA GLU A 487 7.16 13.04 28.55
C GLU A 487 6.53 12.46 27.28
N THR A 488 7.02 12.82 26.09
CA THR A 488 6.46 12.32 24.84
C THR A 488 7.05 10.97 24.43
N ALA A 489 8.28 10.63 24.83
CA ALA A 489 8.93 9.40 24.41
C ALA A 489 8.14 8.13 24.77
N LYS A 490 7.46 8.10 25.93
CA LYS A 490 6.61 6.98 26.33
C LYS A 490 5.49 6.76 25.31
N SER A 491 4.79 7.83 24.94
CA SER A 491 3.70 7.76 23.96
C SER A 491 4.22 7.36 22.58
N ILE A 492 5.30 8.00 22.11
CA ILE A 492 5.89 7.72 20.79
C ILE A 492 6.34 6.26 20.68
N VAL A 493 7.06 5.75 21.68
CA VAL A 493 7.54 4.36 21.67
C VAL A 493 6.37 3.38 21.78
N THR A 494 5.36 3.67 22.59
CA THR A 494 4.14 2.82 22.66
C THR A 494 3.44 2.76 21.30
N SER A 495 3.26 3.90 20.65
CA SER A 495 2.65 3.99 19.32
C SER A 495 3.47 3.27 18.25
N ALA A 496 4.77 3.52 18.20
CA ALA A 496 5.68 2.86 17.25
C ALA A 496 5.66 1.33 17.40
N LEU A 497 5.72 0.84 18.66
CA LEU A 497 5.64 -0.59 18.95
C LEU A 497 4.27 -1.20 18.62
N ALA A 498 3.18 -0.46 18.86
CA ALA A 498 1.83 -0.91 18.51
C ALA A 498 1.66 -0.97 16.98
N PHE A 499 2.14 0.05 16.26
CA PHE A 499 2.15 0.07 14.80
C PHE A 499 2.99 -1.09 14.22
N PHE A 500 4.21 -1.27 14.73
CA PHE A 500 5.07 -2.39 14.38
C PHE A 500 4.36 -3.73 14.60
N ALA A 501 3.77 -3.94 15.77
CA ALA A 501 3.08 -5.18 16.12
C ALA A 501 1.88 -5.47 15.21
N ALA A 502 1.08 -4.45 14.90
CA ALA A 502 -0.08 -4.59 14.02
C ALA A 502 0.31 -4.99 12.60
N THR A 503 1.46 -4.53 12.10
CA THR A 503 1.87 -4.74 10.71
C THR A 503 2.80 -5.93 10.52
N ILE A 504 3.75 -6.19 11.44
CA ILE A 504 4.77 -7.23 11.27
C ILE A 504 4.17 -8.65 11.18
N GLY A 505 3.12 -8.93 11.98
CA GLY A 505 2.46 -10.24 11.97
C GLY A 505 1.85 -10.57 10.60
N VAL A 506 1.22 -9.58 9.99
CA VAL A 506 0.66 -9.70 8.65
C VAL A 506 1.77 -9.84 7.61
N GLY A 507 2.83 -9.03 7.72
CA GLY A 507 3.99 -9.10 6.84
C GLY A 507 4.66 -10.48 6.81
N ILE A 508 4.73 -11.16 7.94
CA ILE A 508 5.32 -12.52 8.03
C ILE A 508 4.33 -13.59 7.54
N TYR A 509 3.04 -13.43 7.81
CA TYR A 509 2.03 -14.45 7.52
C TYR A 509 1.56 -14.43 6.07
N SER A 510 1.44 -13.26 5.46
CA SER A 510 0.88 -13.11 4.11
C SER A 510 1.69 -13.87 3.08
N LYS A 511 1.01 -14.71 2.31
CA LYS A 511 1.58 -15.38 1.13
C LYS A 511 1.64 -14.47 -0.09
N MET A 512 0.88 -13.38 -0.09
CA MET A 512 0.90 -12.39 -1.16
C MET A 512 2.05 -11.40 -0.93
N GLU A 513 3.05 -11.40 -1.82
CA GLU A 513 4.27 -10.61 -1.63
C GLU A 513 4.01 -9.09 -1.53
N ILE A 514 3.02 -8.56 -2.28
CA ILE A 514 2.64 -7.15 -2.19
C ILE A 514 2.19 -6.80 -0.77
N VAL A 515 1.28 -7.58 -0.18
CA VAL A 515 0.75 -7.34 1.18
C VAL A 515 1.85 -7.52 2.21
N SER A 516 2.63 -8.62 2.09
CA SER A 516 3.77 -8.91 2.95
C SER A 516 4.78 -7.76 2.96
N THR A 517 5.21 -7.33 1.78
CA THR A 517 6.23 -6.28 1.63
C THR A 517 5.73 -4.95 2.18
N ILE A 518 4.51 -4.52 1.84
CA ILE A 518 3.93 -3.30 2.39
C ILE A 518 3.93 -3.35 3.93
N CYS A 519 3.45 -4.43 4.52
CA CYS A 519 3.36 -4.56 5.98
C CYS A 519 4.73 -4.63 6.66
N ILE A 520 5.73 -5.32 6.07
CA ILE A 520 7.11 -5.36 6.58
C ILE A 520 7.76 -3.96 6.52
N PHE A 521 7.59 -3.24 5.42
CA PHE A 521 8.13 -1.89 5.29
C PHE A 521 7.49 -0.91 6.26
N LEU A 522 6.19 -1.02 6.49
CA LEU A 522 5.49 -0.21 7.48
C LEU A 522 5.96 -0.54 8.90
N ALA A 523 6.10 -1.82 9.24
CA ALA A 523 6.64 -2.25 10.52
C ALA A 523 8.07 -1.70 10.74
N ARG A 524 8.93 -1.85 9.75
CA ARG A 524 10.31 -1.33 9.78
C ARG A 524 10.33 0.19 9.87
N GLY A 525 9.48 0.87 9.08
CA GLY A 525 9.35 2.33 9.10
C GLY A 525 8.89 2.89 10.46
N ALA A 526 8.11 2.14 11.22
CA ALA A 526 7.71 2.52 12.58
C ALA A 526 8.86 2.47 13.61
N ILE A 527 9.88 1.67 13.34
CA ILE A 527 11.05 1.51 14.25
C ILE A 527 12.21 2.45 13.86
N ILE A 528 12.37 2.76 12.57
CA ILE A 528 13.36 3.72 12.08
C ILE A 528 13.03 5.13 12.53
#